data_79aa8950ec15c6d88a8e0c0e71ad8f89
#
_entry.id   79aa8950ec15c6d88a8e0c0e71ad8f89
#
_cell.length_a   1.000
_cell.length_b   1.000
_cell.length_c   1.000
_cell.angle_alpha   90.00
_cell.angle_beta   90.00
_cell.angle_gamma   90.00
#
_symmetry.space_group_name_H-M   'P 1'
#
loop_
_entity.id
_entity.type
_entity.pdbx_description
1 polymer ?
#
loop_
_entity_poly.entity_id
_entity_poly.type
_entity_poly.pdbx_seq_one_letter_code
_entity_poly.pdbx_strand_id
1 'polypeptide(L)'
;RKGSNLYKVDGKDIYIHTRYCYEYVYSEDALLRMSGTSGKIVFIDEGESCDVKAVYGESNLTAGKYKISVSREDDDWYEVFGTDTFIKTSMCLNLALGDDAILKVSAGGYGTLYFIDDEDDCSVEGVYTQLRL
;
A
#
# COMPACT_ATOMS: atom_id res chain seq x y z
N ARG A 1 -4.14 -9.28 -7.09
CA ARG A 1 -4.41 -7.85 -7.28
C ARG A 1 -5.30 -7.34 -6.16
N LYS A 2 -4.84 -6.32 -5.41
CA LYS A 2 -5.54 -5.80 -4.22
C LYS A 2 -6.14 -4.41 -4.40
N GLY A 3 -5.75 -3.70 -5.40
CA GLY A 3 -6.29 -2.38 -5.76
C GLY A 3 -6.18 -2.25 -7.27
N SER A 4 -6.30 -1.04 -7.79
CA SER A 4 -6.23 -0.82 -9.24
C SER A 4 -4.89 -1.28 -9.80
N ASN A 5 -3.79 -0.98 -9.09
CA ASN A 5 -2.43 -1.32 -9.51
C ASN A 5 -1.61 -1.88 -8.35
N LEU A 6 -2.26 -2.51 -7.38
CA LEU A 6 -1.61 -3.02 -6.18
C LEU A 6 -1.72 -4.55 -6.14
N TYR A 7 -0.58 -5.22 -6.06
CA TYR A 7 -0.49 -6.68 -6.02
C TYR A 7 0.17 -7.11 -4.73
N LYS A 8 -0.37 -8.15 -4.10
CA LYS A 8 0.22 -8.73 -2.91
C LYS A 8 0.99 -9.99 -3.27
N VAL A 9 2.18 -10.14 -2.70
CA VAL A 9 2.96 -11.39 -2.80
C VAL A 9 2.34 -12.40 -1.85
N ASP A 10 1.93 -13.56 -2.37
CA ASP A 10 1.28 -14.59 -1.56
C ASP A 10 2.17 -15.05 -0.40
N GLY A 11 1.57 -15.13 0.78
CA GLY A 11 2.24 -15.60 1.98
C GLY A 11 3.25 -14.64 2.57
N LYS A 12 3.31 -13.41 2.07
CA LYS A 12 4.25 -12.39 2.58
C LYS A 12 3.56 -11.04 2.71
N ASP A 13 4.04 -10.20 3.62
CA ASP A 13 3.56 -8.84 3.79
C ASP A 13 4.31 -7.88 2.88
N ILE A 14 4.30 -8.21 1.59
CA ILE A 14 4.94 -7.40 0.54
C ILE A 14 3.90 -7.04 -0.50
N TYR A 15 3.86 -5.76 -0.86
CA TYR A 15 2.98 -5.25 -1.89
C TYR A 15 3.80 -4.68 -3.05
N ILE A 16 3.30 -4.84 -4.25
CA ILE A 16 3.92 -4.31 -5.47
C ILE A 16 2.95 -3.34 -6.12
N HIS A 17 3.38 -2.09 -6.26
CA HIS A 17 2.58 -1.05 -6.91
C HIS A 17 3.06 -0.90 -8.36
N THR A 18 2.15 -1.08 -9.31
CA THR A 18 2.46 -1.04 -10.74
C THR A 18 1.88 0.21 -11.39
N ARG A 19 2.20 0.43 -12.68
CA ARG A 19 1.64 1.49 -13.50
C ARG A 19 0.90 0.88 -14.68
N TYR A 20 -0.36 1.28 -14.84
CA TYR A 20 -1.17 0.86 -15.99
C TYR A 20 -1.18 -0.65 -16.19
N CYS A 21 -1.24 -1.40 -15.08
CA CYS A 21 -1.26 -2.85 -15.10
C CYS A 21 -2.69 -3.32 -14.90
N TYR A 22 -3.24 -4.02 -15.87
CA TYR A 22 -4.63 -4.46 -15.84
C TYR A 22 -4.78 -5.97 -15.72
N GLU A 23 -3.69 -6.65 -15.32
CA GLU A 23 -3.70 -8.09 -15.14
C GLU A 23 -4.44 -8.48 -13.87
N TYR A 24 -5.46 -9.31 -14.02
CA TYR A 24 -6.16 -9.93 -12.90
C TYR A 24 -5.51 -11.27 -12.62
N VAL A 25 -4.63 -11.31 -11.64
CA VAL A 25 -3.93 -12.53 -11.26
C VAL A 25 -4.42 -13.05 -9.93
N TYR A 26 -4.44 -14.37 -9.78
CA TYR A 26 -4.85 -15.05 -8.57
C TYR A 26 -3.85 -16.16 -8.30
N SER A 27 -2.95 -15.92 -7.35
CA SER A 27 -1.87 -16.87 -6.96
C SER A 27 -1.05 -17.35 -8.16
N GLU A 28 -0.61 -16.41 -8.97
CA GLU A 28 0.12 -16.69 -10.19
C GLU A 28 1.62 -16.44 -10.01
N ASP A 29 2.43 -17.27 -10.64
CA ASP A 29 3.88 -17.09 -10.62
C ASP A 29 4.27 -15.85 -11.44
N ALA A 30 5.19 -15.07 -10.89
CA ALA A 30 5.70 -13.88 -11.55
C ALA A 30 7.17 -13.70 -11.27
N LEU A 31 7.85 -13.00 -12.18
CA LEU A 31 9.26 -12.66 -12.03
C LEU A 31 9.35 -11.14 -11.81
N LEU A 32 9.96 -10.74 -10.70
CA LEU A 32 10.18 -9.34 -10.37
C LEU A 32 11.63 -8.96 -10.63
N ARG A 33 11.82 -7.94 -11.47
CA ARG A 33 13.15 -7.38 -11.77
C ARG A 33 13.18 -5.94 -11.32
N MET A 34 13.97 -5.66 -10.30
CA MET A 34 14.05 -4.33 -9.72
C MET A 34 15.45 -3.74 -9.86
N SER A 35 15.47 -2.41 -10.01
CA SER A 35 16.68 -1.61 -9.95
C SER A 35 16.38 -0.39 -9.08
N GLY A 36 16.79 -0.43 -7.82
CA GLY A 36 16.44 0.60 -6.85
C GLY A 36 14.96 0.55 -6.45
N THR A 37 14.20 1.56 -6.84
CA THR A 37 12.77 1.67 -6.50
C THR A 37 11.84 1.39 -7.68
N SER A 38 12.38 1.11 -8.85
CA SER A 38 11.57 0.84 -10.05
C SER A 38 12.00 -0.46 -10.71
N GLY A 39 11.16 -0.98 -11.60
CA GLY A 39 11.46 -2.21 -12.30
C GLY A 39 10.27 -2.73 -13.09
N LYS A 40 10.26 -4.05 -13.30
CA LYS A 40 9.18 -4.72 -14.02
C LYS A 40 8.77 -6.00 -13.32
N ILE A 41 7.47 -6.31 -13.41
CA ILE A 41 6.94 -7.61 -13.02
C ILE A 41 6.44 -8.32 -14.28
N VAL A 42 6.85 -9.57 -14.46
CA VAL A 42 6.44 -10.41 -15.58
C VAL A 42 5.55 -11.52 -15.06
N PHE A 43 4.31 -11.59 -15.55
CA PHE A 43 3.38 -12.66 -15.19
C PHE A 43 3.67 -13.84 -16.12
N ILE A 44 4.20 -14.92 -15.58
CA ILE A 44 4.81 -15.99 -16.35
C ILE A 44 3.82 -16.69 -17.28
N ASP A 45 2.61 -16.97 -16.79
CA ASP A 45 1.62 -17.69 -17.55
C ASP A 45 1.09 -16.91 -18.75
N GLU A 46 0.84 -15.62 -18.60
CA GLU A 46 0.34 -14.77 -19.67
C GLU A 46 1.45 -14.21 -20.55
N GLY A 47 2.69 -14.18 -20.06
CA GLY A 47 3.79 -13.54 -20.76
C GLY A 47 3.70 -12.02 -20.78
N GLU A 48 2.78 -11.44 -20.00
CA GLU A 48 2.60 -10.00 -19.90
C GLU A 48 3.52 -9.41 -18.85
N SER A 49 3.92 -8.17 -19.05
CA SER A 49 4.74 -7.46 -18.07
C SER A 49 4.14 -6.09 -17.76
N CYS A 50 4.38 -5.64 -16.54
CA CYS A 50 3.95 -4.32 -16.09
C CYS A 50 5.14 -3.60 -15.46
N ASP A 51 5.15 -2.27 -15.61
CA ASP A 51 6.15 -1.45 -14.93
C ASP A 51 5.83 -1.40 -13.44
N VAL A 52 6.86 -1.56 -12.62
CA VAL A 52 6.74 -1.48 -11.17
C VAL A 52 7.13 -0.07 -10.73
N LYS A 53 6.22 0.59 -10.03
CA LYS A 53 6.42 1.91 -9.47
C LYS A 53 7.13 1.84 -8.12
N ALA A 54 6.77 0.85 -7.30
CA ALA A 54 7.32 0.70 -5.97
C ALA A 54 7.04 -0.68 -5.39
N VAL A 55 7.86 -1.10 -4.44
CA VAL A 55 7.66 -2.31 -3.64
C VAL A 55 7.66 -1.90 -2.18
N TYR A 56 6.74 -2.45 -1.39
CA TYR A 56 6.54 -2.08 0.00
C TYR A 56 6.65 -3.30 0.89
N GLY A 57 7.35 -3.16 2.01
CA GLY A 57 7.41 -4.15 3.06
C GLY A 57 6.76 -3.65 4.34
N GLU A 58 6.46 -4.56 5.26
CA GLU A 58 5.84 -4.21 6.52
C GLU A 58 6.71 -3.25 7.32
N SER A 59 6.10 -2.19 7.85
CA SER A 59 6.78 -1.20 8.69
C SER A 59 6.88 -1.70 10.13
N ASN A 60 7.95 -1.30 10.83
CA ASN A 60 8.16 -1.58 12.24
C ASN A 60 7.57 -0.49 13.14
N LEU A 61 6.46 0.08 12.77
CA LEU A 61 5.83 1.16 13.53
C LEU A 61 5.38 0.65 14.90
N THR A 62 5.78 1.39 15.95
CA THR A 62 5.40 1.07 17.32
C THR A 62 3.91 1.35 17.54
N ALA A 63 3.24 0.49 18.30
CA ALA A 63 1.84 0.68 18.68
C ALA A 63 1.65 2.05 19.36
N GLY A 64 0.59 2.74 19.01
CA GLY A 64 0.29 4.06 19.57
C GLY A 64 -0.61 4.89 18.66
N LYS A 65 -0.68 6.18 18.97
CA LYS A 65 -1.44 7.16 18.19
C LYS A 65 -0.50 8.15 17.54
N TYR A 66 -0.74 8.42 16.26
CA TYR A 66 0.09 9.33 15.48
C TYR A 66 -0.78 10.34 14.75
N LYS A 67 -0.46 11.61 14.87
CA LYS A 67 -1.08 12.66 14.07
C LYS A 67 -0.27 12.80 12.80
N ILE A 68 -0.90 12.58 11.65
CA ILE A 68 -0.24 12.56 10.35
C ILE A 68 -1.10 13.27 9.32
N SER A 69 -0.51 13.56 8.16
CA SER A 69 -1.26 14.00 6.98
C SER A 69 -1.21 12.88 5.96
N VAL A 70 -2.33 12.60 5.31
CA VAL A 70 -2.44 11.47 4.39
C VAL A 70 -3.03 11.90 3.05
N SER A 71 -2.62 11.17 2.00
CA SER A 71 -3.18 11.31 0.66
C SER A 71 -3.49 9.93 0.11
N ARG A 72 -4.62 9.80 -0.55
CA ARG A 72 -5.01 8.54 -1.18
C ARG A 72 -4.21 8.33 -2.46
N GLU A 73 -3.47 7.22 -2.51
CA GLU A 73 -2.64 6.87 -3.67
C GLU A 73 -3.33 5.87 -4.58
N ASP A 74 -4.12 4.96 -4.01
CA ASP A 74 -4.86 3.93 -4.74
C ASP A 74 -5.96 3.42 -3.82
N ASP A 75 -6.76 2.48 -4.29
CA ASP A 75 -7.82 1.85 -3.49
C ASP A 75 -7.23 1.25 -2.22
N ASP A 76 -7.73 1.69 -1.06
CA ASP A 76 -7.28 1.23 0.25
C ASP A 76 -5.77 1.38 0.46
N TRP A 77 -5.16 2.41 -0.12
CA TRP A 77 -3.73 2.64 -0.04
C TRP A 77 -3.46 4.14 0.12
N TYR A 78 -2.99 4.53 1.30
CA TYR A 78 -2.79 5.93 1.65
C TYR A 78 -1.33 6.20 1.95
N GLU A 79 -0.80 7.28 1.39
CA GLU A 79 0.54 7.76 1.69
C GLU A 79 0.50 8.64 2.92
N VAL A 80 1.44 8.44 3.84
CA VAL A 80 1.70 9.42 4.88
C VAL A 80 2.51 10.53 4.22
N PHE A 81 1.89 11.69 4.07
CA PHE A 81 2.34 12.77 3.20
C PHE A 81 3.79 13.16 3.45
N GLY A 82 4.59 13.17 2.38
CA GLY A 82 5.99 13.53 2.44
C GLY A 82 6.93 12.47 2.99
N THR A 83 6.46 11.22 3.14
CA THR A 83 7.27 10.11 3.65
C THR A 83 7.22 8.94 2.69
N ASP A 84 7.96 7.88 3.03
CA ASP A 84 7.90 6.60 2.33
C ASP A 84 7.03 5.57 3.06
N THR A 85 6.19 6.03 3.98
CA THR A 85 5.29 5.21 4.78
C THR A 85 3.88 5.21 4.18
N PHE A 86 3.27 4.05 4.12
CA PHE A 86 1.95 3.86 3.50
C PHE A 86 1.06 3.04 4.41
N ILE A 87 -0.24 3.28 4.31
CA ILE A 87 -1.25 2.63 5.14
C ILE A 87 -2.19 1.84 4.25
N LYS A 88 -2.30 0.54 4.52
CA LYS A 88 -3.27 -0.32 3.87
C LYS A 88 -4.54 -0.34 4.70
N THR A 89 -5.63 0.09 4.10
CA THR A 89 -6.95 0.13 4.75
C THR A 89 -7.87 -0.95 4.18
N SER A 90 -9.05 -1.04 4.75
CA SER A 90 -10.09 -1.96 4.30
C SER A 90 -11.36 -1.17 4.03
N MET A 91 -11.85 -1.22 2.79
CA MET A 91 -13.09 -0.57 2.35
C MET A 91 -13.12 0.92 2.68
N CYS A 92 -11.99 1.59 2.53
CA CYS A 92 -11.85 3.01 2.81
C CYS A 92 -12.06 3.82 1.54
N LEU A 93 -13.06 4.67 1.54
CA LEU A 93 -13.46 5.44 0.35
C LEU A 93 -13.08 6.92 0.47
N ASN A 94 -12.40 7.32 1.54
CA ASN A 94 -12.02 8.73 1.74
C ASN A 94 -10.98 9.17 0.71
N LEU A 95 -11.27 10.25 0.00
CA LEU A 95 -10.41 10.80 -1.06
C LEU A 95 -9.44 11.84 -0.49
N ALA A 96 -8.81 11.55 0.61
CA ALA A 96 -7.87 12.46 1.28
C ALA A 96 -6.77 12.95 0.33
N LEU A 97 -6.43 14.22 0.46
CA LEU A 97 -5.36 14.86 -0.28
C LEU A 97 -4.61 15.79 0.67
N GLY A 98 -3.60 15.28 1.34
CA GLY A 98 -2.85 15.99 2.35
C GLY A 98 -3.69 16.31 3.59
N ASP A 99 -4.71 15.53 3.89
CA ASP A 99 -5.63 15.79 5.00
C ASP A 99 -5.06 15.29 6.32
N ASP A 100 -5.34 16.02 7.38
CA ASP A 100 -4.94 15.62 8.73
C ASP A 100 -5.73 14.42 9.19
N ALA A 101 -5.04 13.47 9.79
CA ALA A 101 -5.63 12.24 10.30
C ALA A 101 -4.92 11.76 11.55
N ILE A 102 -5.61 10.91 12.31
CA ILE A 102 -5.01 10.23 13.45
C ILE A 102 -4.93 8.74 13.12
N LEU A 103 -3.71 8.22 13.11
CA LEU A 103 -3.46 6.80 12.93
C LEU A 103 -3.31 6.17 14.30
N LYS A 104 -4.17 5.21 14.61
CA LYS A 104 -4.09 4.42 15.83
C LYS A 104 -3.71 3.01 15.44
N VAL A 105 -2.56 2.54 15.92
CA VAL A 105 -2.00 1.24 15.56
C VAL A 105 -1.81 0.39 16.79
N SER A 106 -2.24 -0.87 16.71
CA SER A 106 -1.97 -1.89 17.72
C SER A 106 -0.68 -2.64 17.39
N ALA A 107 -0.24 -3.53 18.29
CA ALA A 107 1.02 -4.26 18.16
C ALA A 107 1.10 -5.11 16.88
N GLY A 108 -0.02 -5.58 16.35
CA GLY A 108 -0.05 -6.37 15.13
C GLY A 108 -0.10 -5.57 13.83
N GLY A 109 -0.03 -4.24 13.90
CA GLY A 109 -0.14 -3.37 12.74
C GLY A 109 -1.57 -3.03 12.33
N TYR A 110 -2.56 -3.66 12.94
CA TYR A 110 -3.97 -3.34 12.71
C TYR A 110 -4.37 -2.12 13.52
N GLY A 111 -5.35 -1.40 13.04
CA GLY A 111 -5.81 -0.23 13.78
C GLY A 111 -6.89 0.56 13.05
N THR A 112 -6.86 1.86 13.24
CA THR A 112 -7.87 2.77 12.70
C THR A 112 -7.20 4.03 12.16
N LEU A 113 -7.67 4.52 11.02
CA LEU A 113 -7.27 5.79 10.45
C LEU A 113 -8.48 6.73 10.52
N TYR A 114 -8.38 7.76 11.35
CA TYR A 114 -9.45 8.73 11.56
C TYR A 114 -9.13 10.02 10.82
N PHE A 115 -10.00 10.38 9.86
CA PHE A 115 -9.88 11.64 9.10
C PHE A 115 -10.58 12.75 9.87
N ILE A 116 -9.79 13.69 10.38
CA ILE A 116 -10.27 14.68 11.36
C ILE A 116 -11.35 15.59 10.79
N ASP A 117 -11.12 16.14 9.59
CA ASP A 117 -12.05 17.11 9.00
C ASP A 117 -13.37 16.48 8.56
N ASP A 118 -13.32 15.24 8.10
CA ASP A 118 -14.51 14.54 7.62
C ASP A 118 -15.23 13.76 8.72
N GLU A 119 -14.64 13.69 9.91
CA GLU A 119 -15.16 12.90 11.04
C GLU A 119 -15.49 11.46 10.63
N ASP A 120 -14.61 10.88 9.83
CA ASP A 120 -14.75 9.56 9.24
C ASP A 120 -13.56 8.69 9.60
N ASP A 121 -13.76 7.39 9.75
CA ASP A 121 -12.65 6.49 10.02
C ASP A 121 -12.68 5.25 9.14
N CYS A 122 -11.51 4.64 8.99
CA CYS A 122 -11.34 3.41 8.23
C CYS A 122 -10.51 2.43 9.03
N SER A 123 -10.78 1.14 8.86
CA SER A 123 -9.96 0.09 9.45
C SER A 123 -8.62 0.02 8.74
N VAL A 124 -7.55 -0.15 9.52
CA VAL A 124 -6.19 -0.31 9.02
C VAL A 124 -5.79 -1.78 9.11
N GLU A 125 -5.32 -2.33 8.00
CA GLU A 125 -4.83 -3.71 7.92
C GLU A 125 -3.33 -3.80 8.16
N GLY A 126 -2.60 -2.75 7.90
CA GLY A 126 -1.16 -2.72 8.10
C GLY A 126 -0.54 -1.40 7.69
N VAL A 127 0.70 -1.20 8.10
CA VAL A 127 1.50 -0.04 7.74
C VAL A 127 2.76 -0.53 7.05
N TYR A 128 3.14 0.10 5.96
CA TYR A 128 4.19 -0.38 5.06
C TYR A 128 5.19 0.72 4.76
N THR A 129 6.41 0.33 4.44
CA THR A 129 7.47 1.24 4.03
C THR A 129 7.98 0.83 2.66
N GLN A 130 8.23 1.81 1.81
CA GLN A 130 8.78 1.55 0.47
C GLN A 130 10.18 0.96 0.57
N LEU A 131 10.41 -0.11 -0.18
CA LEU A 131 11.68 -0.80 -0.24
C LEU A 131 12.51 -0.31 -1.42
N ARG A 132 13.83 -0.32 -1.24
CA ARG A 132 14.79 -0.07 -2.31
C ARG A 132 15.57 -1.37 -2.55
N LEU A 133 15.35 -1.97 -3.68
CA LEU A 133 15.90 -3.29 -4.01
C LEU A 133 17.05 -3.23 -5.00
#